data_0afb118f1b1f841ae1deeb02a4480a73
#
_entry.id   0afb118f1b1f841ae1deeb02a4480a73
#
_cell.length_a   1.000
_cell.length_b   1.000
_cell.length_c   1.000
_cell.angle_alpha   90.00
_cell.angle_beta   90.00
_cell.angle_gamma   90.00
#
_symmetry.space_group_name_H-M   'P 1'
#
loop_
_entity.id
_entity.type
_entity.pdbx_description
1 polymer ?
#
loop_
_entity_poly.entity_id
_entity_poly.type
_entity_poly.pdbx_seq_one_letter_code
_entity_poly.pdbx_strand_id
1 'polypeptide(L)'
;MKKLIECVPNFSEGHDMEVIKQITNEIEKIDGVKLLDVDPGAATNRTVVTFVGTPEEVIEAAFQAVKKASEIIDMRQHKGAHPRFGATDVLPLVPVSNITMEETVVFARKLAERIGSELNIPVYCYESAAFDPRRQNLAYCRSGEYEGLKDKISKPEWKPDFGPAVFNEKSGAIAVGARDFLVAINYNLNTTSTRRANAVAFDVREKGRPKREGNPVTGKIVKDEKGETVNIPGTLKACKAIGWFIEEYGIAQVSMNLTNISVTPIHVAFDEVCKKAGERGLRVSGSEIVGLVPKRALIEAGKYFLQKQQRSVGVSEDEIIKIAVKSMGLDDLKPFNPAEKIIEYVLVDKTEKKLVNLSCVAFANETASESPAPGGGSISAYMGALAASLGTMVANLSAHKPGWDNRWEEFSVWAEKGQAIKDELLFLVDEDTAAFNKIMAAFELPKSNDAEKLIRKAAIQDATRYATEIPLRTMKRVLECFDLLYNMVLNGNPNSVTDAGVGALAARADRKSTRLNSSHRIR
;
A
#
# COMPACT_ATOMS: atom_id res chain seq x y z
N MET A 1 -9.03 10.13 6.40
CA MET A 1 -8.09 9.65 5.35
C MET A 1 -8.88 8.87 4.31
N LYS A 2 -8.60 9.08 3.01
CA LYS A 2 -9.28 8.38 1.91
C LYS A 2 -8.94 6.88 1.94
N LYS A 3 -9.92 6.03 1.62
CA LYS A 3 -9.68 4.62 1.32
C LYS A 3 -9.02 4.53 -0.04
N LEU A 4 -7.98 3.70 -0.17
CA LEU A 4 -7.26 3.51 -1.43
C LEU A 4 -7.14 2.04 -1.75
N ILE A 5 -7.48 1.68 -2.99
CA ILE A 5 -7.22 0.37 -3.57
C ILE A 5 -6.40 0.51 -4.86
N GLU A 6 -5.58 -0.48 -5.11
CA GLU A 6 -4.87 -0.67 -6.37
C GLU A 6 -5.61 -1.71 -7.22
N CYS A 7 -5.61 -1.53 -8.53
CA CYS A 7 -6.04 -2.53 -9.48
C CYS A 7 -4.89 -2.86 -10.43
N VAL A 8 -4.66 -4.16 -10.66
CA VAL A 8 -3.54 -4.64 -11.49
C VAL A 8 -4.06 -5.57 -12.60
N PRO A 9 -4.90 -5.07 -13.53
CA PRO A 9 -5.39 -5.87 -14.63
C PRO A 9 -4.26 -6.33 -15.56
N ASN A 10 -4.50 -7.46 -16.18
CA ASN A 10 -3.62 -7.99 -17.20
C ASN A 10 -4.42 -8.21 -18.50
N PHE A 11 -4.00 -7.54 -19.54
CA PHE A 11 -4.65 -7.60 -20.86
C PHE A 11 -3.86 -8.48 -21.82
N SER A 12 -4.56 -9.25 -22.63
CA SER A 12 -3.97 -10.15 -23.64
C SER A 12 -3.59 -9.37 -24.91
N GLU A 13 -2.69 -8.44 -24.75
CA GLU A 13 -2.02 -7.66 -25.81
C GLU A 13 -0.68 -7.16 -25.26
N GLY A 14 0.40 -7.38 -25.97
CA GLY A 14 1.75 -6.99 -25.54
C GLY A 14 2.62 -6.47 -26.68
N HIS A 15 2.07 -6.32 -27.88
CA HIS A 15 2.79 -5.87 -29.07
C HIS A 15 2.26 -4.54 -29.61
N ASP A 16 0.95 -4.37 -29.67
CA ASP A 16 0.34 -3.16 -30.21
C ASP A 16 0.12 -2.11 -29.12
N MET A 17 1.03 -1.13 -29.08
CA MET A 17 0.97 -0.03 -28.12
C MET A 17 -0.24 0.88 -28.30
N GLU A 18 -0.84 0.95 -29.51
CA GLU A 18 -2.05 1.76 -29.74
C GLU A 18 -3.28 1.08 -29.14
N VAL A 19 -3.35 -0.25 -29.19
CA VAL A 19 -4.38 -1.03 -28.49
C VAL A 19 -4.25 -0.86 -26.99
N ILE A 20 -3.02 -0.99 -26.45
CA ILE A 20 -2.75 -0.80 -25.02
C ILE A 20 -3.16 0.61 -24.58
N LYS A 21 -2.78 1.63 -25.36
CA LYS A 21 -3.08 3.02 -25.06
C LYS A 21 -4.59 3.32 -25.08
N GLN A 22 -5.35 2.72 -25.98
CA GLN A 22 -6.81 2.87 -25.96
C GLN A 22 -7.43 2.34 -24.68
N ILE A 23 -6.90 1.24 -24.12
CA ILE A 23 -7.36 0.66 -22.86
C ILE A 23 -6.97 1.58 -21.69
N THR A 24 -5.71 2.01 -21.63
CA THR A 24 -5.21 2.86 -20.54
C THR A 24 -5.84 4.25 -20.53
N ASN A 25 -6.17 4.82 -21.70
CA ASN A 25 -6.90 6.07 -21.79
C ASN A 25 -8.29 6.00 -21.12
N GLU A 26 -8.97 4.84 -21.12
CA GLU A 26 -10.25 4.70 -20.40
C GLU A 26 -10.06 4.76 -18.88
N ILE A 27 -8.90 4.31 -18.38
CA ILE A 27 -8.55 4.43 -16.96
C ILE A 27 -8.29 5.89 -16.59
N GLU A 28 -7.51 6.60 -17.42
CA GLU A 28 -7.11 7.98 -17.18
C GLU A 28 -8.26 9.01 -17.30
N LYS A 29 -9.38 8.63 -17.94
CA LYS A 29 -10.60 9.46 -18.02
C LYS A 29 -11.36 9.54 -16.70
N ILE A 30 -11.11 8.63 -15.76
CA ILE A 30 -11.84 8.60 -14.49
C ILE A 30 -11.11 9.51 -13.49
N ASP A 31 -11.79 10.59 -13.12
CA ASP A 31 -11.27 11.51 -12.11
C ASP A 31 -11.01 10.78 -10.79
N GLY A 32 -9.88 11.09 -10.14
CA GLY A 32 -9.49 10.45 -8.89
C GLY A 32 -8.75 9.13 -9.03
N VAL A 33 -8.60 8.59 -10.26
CA VAL A 33 -7.76 7.43 -10.55
C VAL A 33 -6.42 7.90 -11.12
N LYS A 34 -5.33 7.29 -10.65
CA LYS A 34 -3.99 7.53 -11.16
C LYS A 34 -3.42 6.27 -11.78
N LEU A 35 -3.09 6.33 -13.07
CA LEU A 35 -2.31 5.31 -13.76
C LEU A 35 -0.86 5.37 -13.24
N LEU A 36 -0.33 4.27 -12.73
CA LEU A 36 0.99 4.19 -12.12
C LEU A 36 2.02 3.54 -13.02
N ASP A 37 1.62 2.47 -13.73
CA ASP A 37 2.53 1.69 -14.55
C ASP A 37 1.81 0.98 -15.69
N VAL A 38 2.51 0.83 -16.82
CA VAL A 38 2.08 0.05 -17.99
C VAL A 38 3.28 -0.76 -18.46
N ASP A 39 3.25 -2.07 -18.22
CA ASP A 39 4.35 -3.00 -18.51
C ASP A 39 3.96 -3.98 -19.63
N PRO A 40 4.27 -3.66 -20.90
CA PRO A 40 4.00 -4.54 -22.04
C PRO A 40 5.07 -5.64 -22.16
N GLY A 41 4.63 -6.89 -22.16
CA GLY A 41 5.46 -8.07 -22.35
C GLY A 41 5.30 -8.68 -23.74
N ALA A 42 6.14 -8.33 -24.70
CA ALA A 42 6.04 -8.82 -26.08
C ALA A 42 6.14 -10.36 -26.17
N ALA A 43 7.08 -11.01 -25.46
CA ALA A 43 7.23 -12.47 -25.49
C ALA A 43 6.00 -13.21 -24.93
N THR A 44 5.30 -12.63 -23.99
CA THR A 44 4.10 -13.18 -23.37
C THR A 44 2.82 -12.76 -24.08
N ASN A 45 2.91 -11.76 -24.95
CA ASN A 45 1.80 -11.05 -25.59
C ASN A 45 0.74 -10.64 -24.57
N ARG A 46 1.18 -9.90 -23.54
CA ARG A 46 0.37 -9.52 -22.40
C ARG A 46 0.91 -8.23 -21.79
N THR A 47 0.03 -7.35 -21.40
CA THR A 47 0.38 -6.12 -20.68
C THR A 47 -0.18 -6.16 -19.27
N VAL A 48 0.66 -5.83 -18.31
CA VAL A 48 0.26 -5.56 -16.93
C VAL A 48 0.06 -4.05 -16.78
N VAL A 49 -1.09 -3.65 -16.29
CA VAL A 49 -1.40 -2.24 -16.03
C VAL A 49 -1.65 -2.07 -14.53
N THR A 50 -1.12 -1.02 -13.94
CA THR A 50 -1.30 -0.72 -12.52
C THR A 50 -1.89 0.66 -12.35
N PHE A 51 -3.00 0.77 -11.63
CA PHE A 51 -3.62 2.04 -11.28
C PHE A 51 -4.24 2.00 -9.89
N VAL A 52 -4.47 3.16 -9.32
CA VAL A 52 -4.90 3.32 -7.93
C VAL A 52 -5.85 4.51 -7.79
N GLY A 53 -6.73 4.45 -6.81
CA GLY A 53 -7.70 5.50 -6.49
C GLY A 53 -8.60 5.09 -5.34
N THR A 54 -9.70 5.80 -5.15
CA THR A 54 -10.74 5.35 -4.22
C THR A 54 -11.47 4.12 -4.76
N PRO A 55 -12.07 3.28 -3.91
CA PRO A 55 -12.69 2.03 -4.35
C PRO A 55 -13.72 2.21 -5.47
N GLU A 56 -14.58 3.22 -5.37
CA GLU A 56 -15.64 3.50 -6.34
C GLU A 56 -15.06 3.90 -7.71
N GLU A 57 -14.08 4.79 -7.70
CA GLU A 57 -13.42 5.29 -8.92
C GLU A 57 -12.60 4.19 -9.59
N VAL A 58 -11.89 3.37 -8.81
CA VAL A 58 -11.11 2.25 -9.34
C VAL A 58 -11.97 1.17 -9.98
N ILE A 59 -13.12 0.80 -9.38
CA ILE A 59 -14.00 -0.19 -10.03
C ILE A 59 -14.65 0.37 -11.30
N GLU A 60 -14.91 1.69 -11.38
CA GLU A 60 -15.38 2.31 -12.63
C GLU A 60 -14.29 2.27 -13.71
N ALA A 61 -13.06 2.69 -13.39
CA ALA A 61 -11.93 2.65 -14.31
C ALA A 61 -11.64 1.22 -14.80
N ALA A 62 -11.65 0.25 -13.88
CA ALA A 62 -11.48 -1.16 -14.20
C ALA A 62 -12.57 -1.68 -15.15
N PHE A 63 -13.82 -1.30 -14.91
CA PHE A 63 -14.94 -1.69 -15.77
C PHE A 63 -14.79 -1.11 -17.18
N GLN A 64 -14.46 0.17 -17.32
CA GLN A 64 -14.27 0.80 -18.64
C GLN A 64 -13.07 0.20 -19.38
N ALA A 65 -11.98 -0.11 -18.69
CA ALA A 65 -10.82 -0.78 -19.28
C ALA A 65 -11.16 -2.20 -19.78
N VAL A 66 -11.90 -2.99 -18.99
CA VAL A 66 -12.38 -4.33 -19.38
C VAL A 66 -13.32 -4.25 -20.59
N LYS A 67 -14.24 -3.30 -20.59
CA LYS A 67 -15.15 -3.03 -21.71
C LYS A 67 -14.37 -2.74 -22.98
N LYS A 68 -13.42 -1.78 -22.92
CA LYS A 68 -12.57 -1.44 -24.06
C LYS A 68 -11.76 -2.65 -24.54
N ALA A 69 -11.12 -3.40 -23.65
CA ALA A 69 -10.37 -4.59 -24.00
C ALA A 69 -11.25 -5.63 -24.73
N SER A 70 -12.48 -5.85 -24.28
CA SER A 70 -13.42 -6.78 -24.92
C SER A 70 -13.88 -6.34 -26.32
N GLU A 71 -13.85 -5.02 -26.59
CA GLU A 71 -14.19 -4.46 -27.90
C GLU A 71 -13.07 -4.64 -28.93
N ILE A 72 -11.79 -4.47 -28.50
CA ILE A 72 -10.65 -4.35 -29.42
C ILE A 72 -9.72 -5.57 -29.42
N ILE A 73 -9.68 -6.39 -28.38
CA ILE A 73 -8.90 -7.62 -28.33
C ILE A 73 -9.74 -8.81 -28.81
N ASP A 74 -9.19 -9.63 -29.72
CA ASP A 74 -9.82 -10.85 -30.23
C ASP A 74 -8.99 -12.08 -29.85
N MET A 75 -9.46 -12.83 -28.83
CA MET A 75 -8.77 -14.02 -28.32
C MET A 75 -8.63 -15.14 -29.35
N ARG A 76 -9.44 -15.17 -30.40
CA ARG A 76 -9.35 -16.17 -31.52
C ARG A 76 -8.04 -15.98 -32.29
N GLN A 77 -7.50 -14.77 -32.32
CA GLN A 77 -6.27 -14.42 -33.05
C GLN A 77 -5.05 -14.34 -32.12
N HIS A 78 -5.28 -14.21 -30.81
CA HIS A 78 -4.24 -14.01 -29.80
C HIS A 78 -3.38 -15.28 -29.60
N LYS A 79 -2.04 -15.09 -29.56
CA LYS A 79 -1.04 -16.11 -29.22
C LYS A 79 0.05 -15.48 -28.35
N GLY A 80 0.52 -16.21 -27.35
CA GLY A 80 1.60 -15.80 -26.46
C GLY A 80 2.09 -16.96 -25.61
N ALA A 81 3.28 -16.85 -25.05
CA ALA A 81 3.88 -17.90 -24.21
C ALA A 81 3.27 -17.98 -22.79
N HIS A 82 2.51 -16.97 -22.36
CA HIS A 82 1.87 -16.96 -21.05
C HIS A 82 0.50 -17.64 -21.12
N PRO A 83 0.10 -18.44 -20.08
CA PRO A 83 -1.26 -18.92 -19.94
C PRO A 83 -2.28 -17.80 -20.04
N ARG A 84 -3.28 -17.94 -20.86
CA ARG A 84 -4.29 -16.92 -21.16
C ARG A 84 -5.69 -17.44 -20.93
N PHE A 85 -6.58 -16.57 -20.49
CA PHE A 85 -7.94 -16.93 -20.13
C PHE A 85 -8.99 -16.08 -20.85
N GLY A 86 -8.66 -14.84 -21.14
CA GLY A 86 -9.50 -13.92 -21.89
C GLY A 86 -8.78 -12.63 -22.27
N ALA A 87 -9.48 -11.73 -22.97
CA ALA A 87 -8.99 -10.41 -23.38
C ALA A 87 -8.47 -9.59 -22.18
N THR A 88 -9.22 -9.62 -21.08
CA THR A 88 -8.72 -9.32 -19.75
C THR A 88 -8.58 -10.64 -19.00
N ASP A 89 -7.35 -11.04 -18.77
CA ASP A 89 -7.04 -12.35 -18.18
C ASP A 89 -7.34 -12.37 -16.68
N VAL A 90 -6.81 -11.39 -15.93
CA VAL A 90 -7.05 -11.23 -14.50
C VAL A 90 -7.27 -9.77 -14.14
N LEU A 91 -8.05 -9.55 -13.08
CA LEU A 91 -8.42 -8.24 -12.56
C LEU A 91 -8.40 -8.28 -11.03
N PRO A 92 -7.22 -8.23 -10.40
CA PRO A 92 -7.09 -8.19 -8.95
C PRO A 92 -7.29 -6.78 -8.41
N LEU A 93 -8.03 -6.67 -7.31
CA LEU A 93 -8.04 -5.52 -6.42
C LEU A 93 -7.16 -5.80 -5.21
N VAL A 94 -6.41 -4.79 -4.79
CA VAL A 94 -5.41 -4.88 -3.71
C VAL A 94 -5.67 -3.75 -2.71
N PRO A 95 -5.86 -4.03 -1.42
CA PRO A 95 -6.01 -2.99 -0.40
C PRO A 95 -4.68 -2.26 -0.20
N VAL A 96 -4.68 -0.92 -0.35
CA VAL A 96 -3.48 -0.08 -0.18
C VAL A 96 -3.51 0.64 1.16
N SER A 97 -4.56 1.42 1.44
CA SER A 97 -4.62 2.27 2.64
C SER A 97 -6.06 2.49 3.11
N ASN A 98 -6.25 2.44 4.43
CA ASN A 98 -7.53 2.70 5.12
C ASN A 98 -8.71 1.83 4.67
N ILE A 99 -8.45 0.66 4.10
CA ILE A 99 -9.43 -0.33 3.68
C ILE A 99 -8.95 -1.73 4.05
N THR A 100 -9.88 -2.61 4.46
CA THR A 100 -9.56 -4.00 4.78
C THR A 100 -9.68 -4.91 3.56
N MET A 101 -9.19 -6.15 3.69
CA MET A 101 -9.35 -7.17 2.65
C MET A 101 -10.84 -7.51 2.46
N GLU A 102 -11.61 -7.62 3.54
CA GLU A 102 -13.04 -7.93 3.51
C GLU A 102 -13.82 -6.85 2.75
N GLU A 103 -13.52 -5.58 2.98
CA GLU A 103 -14.09 -4.47 2.22
C GLU A 103 -13.70 -4.52 0.75
N THR A 104 -12.41 -4.84 0.46
CA THR A 104 -11.92 -4.98 -0.93
C THR A 104 -12.61 -6.13 -1.66
N VAL A 105 -12.92 -7.24 -0.98
CA VAL A 105 -13.71 -8.36 -1.52
C VAL A 105 -15.10 -7.91 -1.97
N VAL A 106 -15.75 -7.04 -1.19
CA VAL A 106 -17.07 -6.49 -1.57
C VAL A 106 -16.99 -5.74 -2.89
N PHE A 107 -15.98 -4.88 -3.05
CA PHE A 107 -15.76 -4.14 -4.29
C PHE A 107 -15.40 -5.06 -5.47
N ALA A 108 -14.56 -6.07 -5.25
CA ALA A 108 -14.20 -7.04 -6.28
C ALA A 108 -15.43 -7.81 -6.80
N ARG A 109 -16.30 -8.27 -5.90
CA ARG A 109 -17.54 -8.97 -6.27
C ARG A 109 -18.54 -8.06 -6.97
N LYS A 110 -18.68 -6.80 -6.54
CA LYS A 110 -19.50 -5.81 -7.23
C LYS A 110 -19.02 -5.55 -8.66
N LEU A 111 -17.71 -5.43 -8.86
CA LEU A 111 -17.11 -5.28 -10.18
C LEU A 111 -17.33 -6.54 -11.04
N ALA A 112 -17.15 -7.72 -10.47
CA ALA A 112 -17.37 -9.01 -11.12
C ALA A 112 -18.82 -9.18 -11.60
N GLU A 113 -19.80 -8.85 -10.77
CA GLU A 113 -21.23 -8.87 -11.09
C GLU A 113 -21.55 -7.92 -12.23
N ARG A 114 -21.03 -6.70 -12.19
CA ARG A 114 -21.23 -5.70 -13.23
C ARG A 114 -20.65 -6.13 -14.57
N ILE A 115 -19.42 -6.66 -14.60
CA ILE A 115 -18.80 -7.19 -15.82
C ILE A 115 -19.66 -8.33 -16.41
N GLY A 116 -20.09 -9.27 -15.56
CA GLY A 116 -20.90 -10.41 -16.00
C GLY A 116 -22.25 -9.99 -16.58
N SER A 117 -22.93 -9.06 -15.95
CA SER A 117 -24.28 -8.62 -16.31
C SER A 117 -24.33 -7.64 -17.48
N GLU A 118 -23.40 -6.66 -17.52
CA GLU A 118 -23.43 -5.59 -18.53
C GLU A 118 -22.63 -5.97 -19.81
N LEU A 119 -21.49 -6.69 -19.66
CA LEU A 119 -20.64 -7.05 -20.79
C LEU A 119 -20.85 -8.48 -21.30
N ASN A 120 -21.66 -9.29 -20.61
CA ASN A 120 -21.89 -10.69 -20.95
C ASN A 120 -20.60 -11.52 -21.05
N ILE A 121 -19.63 -11.25 -20.20
CA ILE A 121 -18.36 -11.98 -20.08
C ILE A 121 -18.48 -12.95 -18.91
N PRO A 122 -18.11 -14.24 -19.07
CA PRO A 122 -18.02 -15.17 -17.94
C PRO A 122 -16.98 -14.73 -16.93
N VAL A 123 -17.36 -14.60 -15.65
CA VAL A 123 -16.48 -14.12 -14.58
C VAL A 123 -16.31 -15.18 -13.50
N TYR A 124 -15.07 -15.43 -13.11
CA TYR A 124 -14.68 -16.29 -12.00
C TYR A 124 -14.03 -15.47 -10.91
N CYS A 125 -14.59 -15.51 -9.69
CA CYS A 125 -13.97 -14.87 -8.55
C CYS A 125 -12.85 -15.74 -8.00
N TYR A 126 -11.67 -15.13 -7.70
CA TYR A 126 -10.51 -15.85 -7.23
C TYR A 126 -9.86 -15.20 -6.00
N GLU A 127 -8.86 -15.89 -5.39
CA GLU A 127 -8.20 -15.48 -4.14
C GLU A 127 -9.23 -15.22 -3.03
N SER A 128 -9.10 -14.11 -2.28
CA SER A 128 -10.02 -13.77 -1.19
C SER A 128 -11.46 -13.51 -1.66
N ALA A 129 -11.68 -13.17 -2.94
CA ALA A 129 -13.01 -12.95 -3.50
C ALA A 129 -13.72 -14.25 -3.92
N ALA A 130 -13.02 -15.39 -3.96
CA ALA A 130 -13.55 -16.68 -4.39
C ALA A 130 -14.80 -17.09 -3.59
N PHE A 131 -15.82 -17.62 -4.29
CA PHE A 131 -16.97 -18.31 -3.68
C PHE A 131 -16.69 -19.80 -3.48
N ASP A 132 -15.86 -20.38 -4.35
CA ASP A 132 -15.41 -21.77 -4.28
C ASP A 132 -13.97 -21.80 -3.75
N PRO A 133 -13.66 -22.52 -2.65
CA PRO A 133 -12.30 -22.60 -2.11
C PRO A 133 -11.23 -23.06 -3.12
N ARG A 134 -11.59 -23.86 -4.13
CA ARG A 134 -10.68 -24.29 -5.19
C ARG A 134 -10.21 -23.12 -6.05
N ARG A 135 -11.05 -22.09 -6.20
CA ARG A 135 -10.78 -20.89 -6.99
C ARG A 135 -9.91 -19.85 -6.27
N GLN A 136 -9.58 -20.08 -4.99
CA GLN A 136 -8.55 -19.29 -4.32
C GLN A 136 -7.21 -19.39 -5.08
N ASN A 137 -6.96 -20.52 -5.73
CA ASN A 137 -5.80 -20.68 -6.60
C ASN A 137 -6.14 -20.26 -8.04
N LEU A 138 -5.58 -19.14 -8.50
CA LEU A 138 -5.76 -18.65 -9.87
C LEU A 138 -5.43 -19.70 -10.95
N ALA A 139 -4.43 -20.56 -10.72
CA ALA A 139 -4.08 -21.64 -11.66
C ALA A 139 -5.21 -22.64 -11.85
N TYR A 140 -6.06 -22.86 -10.84
CA TYR A 140 -7.27 -23.67 -10.98
C TYR A 140 -8.27 -22.98 -11.93
N CYS A 141 -8.53 -21.70 -11.76
CA CYS A 141 -9.44 -20.96 -12.67
C CYS A 141 -8.97 -21.03 -14.12
N ARG A 142 -7.66 -20.90 -14.35
CA ARG A 142 -7.03 -20.92 -15.67
C ARG A 142 -6.78 -22.33 -16.25
N SER A 143 -7.09 -23.41 -15.52
CA SER A 143 -6.77 -24.76 -16.00
C SER A 143 -7.42 -25.02 -17.36
N GLY A 144 -6.61 -25.52 -18.31
CA GLY A 144 -7.02 -25.70 -19.71
C GLY A 144 -7.01 -24.43 -20.54
N GLU A 145 -6.70 -23.28 -19.94
CA GLU A 145 -6.55 -21.97 -20.59
C GLU A 145 -7.78 -21.54 -21.40
N TYR A 146 -7.63 -20.62 -22.34
CA TYR A 146 -8.69 -20.18 -23.24
C TYR A 146 -9.21 -21.34 -24.12
N GLU A 147 -8.32 -22.21 -24.59
CA GLU A 147 -8.65 -23.35 -25.45
C GLU A 147 -9.57 -24.37 -24.76
N GLY A 148 -9.32 -24.64 -23.49
CA GLY A 148 -10.14 -25.58 -22.70
C GLY A 148 -11.42 -24.97 -22.12
N LEU A 149 -11.63 -23.65 -22.29
CA LEU A 149 -12.78 -22.96 -21.69
C LEU A 149 -14.11 -23.44 -22.32
N LYS A 150 -14.14 -23.68 -23.63
CA LYS A 150 -15.32 -24.15 -24.36
C LYS A 150 -15.86 -25.45 -23.77
N ASP A 151 -14.97 -26.41 -23.47
CA ASP A 151 -15.34 -27.74 -23.00
C ASP A 151 -15.71 -27.80 -21.52
N LYS A 152 -15.22 -26.81 -20.74
CA LYS A 152 -15.44 -26.81 -19.29
C LYS A 152 -16.59 -25.91 -18.83
N ILE A 153 -16.88 -24.80 -19.51
CA ILE A 153 -17.82 -23.77 -19.04
C ILE A 153 -19.25 -24.29 -18.87
N SER A 154 -19.63 -25.33 -19.61
CA SER A 154 -20.93 -25.98 -19.51
C SER A 154 -21.06 -26.96 -18.33
N LYS A 155 -19.95 -27.33 -17.69
CA LYS A 155 -19.94 -28.26 -16.56
C LYS A 155 -20.35 -27.55 -15.27
N PRO A 156 -21.13 -28.17 -14.38
CA PRO A 156 -21.61 -27.54 -13.15
C PRO A 156 -20.51 -26.94 -12.26
N GLU A 157 -19.38 -27.66 -12.12
CA GLU A 157 -18.21 -27.24 -11.32
C GLU A 157 -17.45 -26.04 -11.92
N TRP A 158 -17.68 -25.76 -13.21
CA TRP A 158 -17.08 -24.65 -13.95
C TRP A 158 -18.06 -23.53 -14.28
N LYS A 159 -19.27 -23.59 -13.70
CA LYS A 159 -20.22 -22.48 -13.86
C LYS A 159 -19.57 -21.19 -13.38
N PRO A 160 -19.59 -20.10 -14.19
CA PRO A 160 -19.11 -18.79 -13.78
C PRO A 160 -19.86 -18.29 -12.54
N ASP A 161 -19.20 -17.49 -11.71
CA ASP A 161 -19.83 -16.84 -10.56
C ASP A 161 -20.80 -15.75 -11.02
N PHE A 162 -20.43 -15.06 -12.11
CA PHE A 162 -21.26 -14.04 -12.76
C PHE A 162 -21.16 -14.15 -14.29
N GLY A 163 -22.17 -13.60 -14.98
CA GLY A 163 -22.27 -13.67 -16.43
C GLY A 163 -22.76 -15.00 -16.98
N PRO A 164 -22.84 -15.15 -18.30
CA PRO A 164 -23.40 -16.33 -18.94
C PRO A 164 -22.47 -17.54 -18.85
N ALA A 165 -23.03 -18.74 -18.60
CA ALA A 165 -22.28 -20.00 -18.69
C ALA A 165 -22.16 -20.46 -20.16
N VAL A 166 -21.72 -19.55 -21.04
CA VAL A 166 -21.56 -19.76 -22.48
C VAL A 166 -20.18 -19.27 -22.88
N PHE A 167 -19.47 -20.02 -23.70
CA PHE A 167 -18.15 -19.64 -24.17
C PHE A 167 -18.21 -18.37 -25.04
N ASN A 168 -17.51 -17.33 -24.58
CA ASN A 168 -17.34 -16.10 -25.34
C ASN A 168 -16.04 -16.21 -26.18
N GLU A 169 -16.19 -16.51 -27.47
CA GLU A 169 -15.05 -16.73 -28.36
C GLU A 169 -14.15 -15.52 -28.52
N LYS A 170 -14.72 -14.30 -28.51
CA LYS A 170 -13.93 -13.08 -28.70
C LYS A 170 -13.18 -12.67 -27.44
N SER A 171 -13.87 -12.67 -26.30
CA SER A 171 -13.32 -12.13 -25.06
C SER A 171 -12.81 -13.18 -24.07
N GLY A 172 -13.19 -14.47 -24.27
CA GLY A 172 -12.88 -15.53 -23.29
C GLY A 172 -13.65 -15.37 -22.00
N ALA A 173 -12.97 -15.56 -20.89
CA ALA A 173 -13.46 -15.32 -19.53
C ALA A 173 -12.46 -14.48 -18.73
N ILE A 174 -12.89 -13.93 -17.61
CA ILE A 174 -12.06 -13.10 -16.75
C ILE A 174 -12.03 -13.66 -15.33
N ALA A 175 -10.87 -13.61 -14.68
CA ALA A 175 -10.72 -13.87 -13.24
C ALA A 175 -10.66 -12.53 -12.49
N VAL A 176 -11.65 -12.24 -11.64
CA VAL A 176 -11.72 -11.04 -10.78
C VAL A 176 -11.43 -11.45 -9.35
N GLY A 177 -10.55 -10.75 -8.66
CA GLY A 177 -10.15 -11.15 -7.31
C GLY A 177 -9.81 -10.00 -6.39
N ALA A 178 -9.67 -10.34 -5.11
CA ALA A 178 -9.06 -9.51 -4.11
C ALA A 178 -7.88 -10.27 -3.50
N ARG A 179 -6.69 -9.68 -3.48
CA ARG A 179 -5.46 -10.31 -2.98
C ARG A 179 -4.60 -9.33 -2.20
N ASP A 180 -3.68 -9.84 -1.42
CA ASP A 180 -2.68 -9.00 -0.76
C ASP A 180 -1.65 -8.46 -1.76
N PHE A 181 -0.88 -7.50 -1.31
CA PHE A 181 0.12 -6.83 -2.13
C PHE A 181 1.24 -7.81 -2.53
N LEU A 182 1.61 -7.76 -3.80
CA LEU A 182 2.77 -8.47 -4.33
C LEU A 182 3.92 -7.47 -4.44
N VAL A 183 5.06 -7.78 -3.82
CA VAL A 183 6.29 -7.01 -3.97
C VAL A 183 7.34 -7.83 -4.70
N ALA A 184 7.82 -7.30 -5.81
CA ALA A 184 9.00 -7.83 -6.49
C ALA A 184 10.25 -7.16 -5.92
N ILE A 185 11.18 -7.98 -5.41
CA ILE A 185 12.42 -7.51 -4.80
C ILE A 185 13.60 -8.38 -5.23
N ASN A 186 14.70 -7.75 -5.63
CA ASN A 186 15.93 -8.43 -6.01
C ASN A 186 16.99 -8.19 -4.94
N TYR A 187 17.73 -9.24 -4.56
CA TYR A 187 18.81 -9.16 -3.59
C TYR A 187 20.15 -9.31 -4.32
N ASN A 188 21.01 -8.29 -4.20
CA ASN A 188 22.31 -8.21 -4.85
C ASN A 188 23.32 -9.11 -4.14
N LEU A 189 24.01 -9.99 -4.85
CA LEU A 189 25.00 -10.87 -4.29
C LEU A 189 26.41 -10.49 -4.76
N ASN A 190 27.39 -10.63 -3.88
CA ASN A 190 28.80 -10.43 -4.21
C ASN A 190 29.39 -11.57 -5.08
N THR A 191 28.66 -11.99 -6.11
CA THR A 191 29.06 -13.08 -7.02
C THR A 191 28.53 -12.86 -8.42
N THR A 192 29.19 -13.41 -9.41
CA THR A 192 28.73 -13.49 -10.81
C THR A 192 28.05 -14.84 -11.10
N SER A 193 28.00 -15.75 -10.13
CA SER A 193 27.53 -17.11 -10.32
C SER A 193 26.02 -17.24 -10.19
N THR A 194 25.28 -17.33 -11.29
CA THR A 194 23.84 -17.64 -11.32
C THR A 194 23.53 -18.95 -10.58
N ARG A 195 24.43 -19.94 -10.64
CA ARG A 195 24.25 -21.20 -9.89
C ARG A 195 24.22 -20.96 -8.39
N ARG A 196 25.08 -20.09 -7.85
CA ARG A 196 25.09 -19.73 -6.42
C ARG A 196 23.85 -18.95 -6.03
N ALA A 197 23.44 -17.98 -6.84
CA ALA A 197 22.20 -17.24 -6.63
C ALA A 197 20.95 -18.16 -6.63
N ASN A 198 20.86 -19.10 -7.59
CA ASN A 198 19.80 -20.10 -7.61
C ASN A 198 19.82 -21.00 -6.38
N ALA A 199 20.99 -21.35 -5.85
CA ALA A 199 21.08 -22.16 -4.65
C ALA A 199 20.46 -21.44 -3.44
N VAL A 200 20.69 -20.12 -3.29
CA VAL A 200 20.06 -19.30 -2.26
C VAL A 200 18.54 -19.18 -2.52
N ALA A 201 18.13 -18.87 -3.76
CA ALA A 201 16.72 -18.77 -4.14
C ALA A 201 15.93 -20.03 -3.82
N PHE A 202 16.53 -21.21 -4.02
CA PHE A 202 15.89 -22.51 -3.74
C PHE A 202 15.83 -22.84 -2.25
N ASP A 203 16.71 -22.28 -1.43
CA ASP A 203 16.66 -22.43 0.01
C ASP A 203 15.51 -21.60 0.62
N VAL A 204 15.19 -20.45 0.04
CA VAL A 204 14.23 -19.51 0.62
C VAL A 204 12.82 -19.63 0.03
N ARG A 205 12.65 -19.87 -1.28
CA ARG A 205 11.34 -19.89 -1.95
C ARG A 205 10.44 -21.02 -1.42
N GLU A 206 9.14 -20.81 -1.35
CA GLU A 206 8.19 -21.78 -0.79
C GLU A 206 8.27 -23.17 -1.43
N LYS A 207 8.33 -23.25 -2.78
CA LYS A 207 8.48 -24.53 -3.51
C LYS A 207 9.78 -25.25 -3.14
N GLY A 208 10.80 -24.53 -2.71
CA GLY A 208 12.11 -25.07 -2.36
C GLY A 208 12.84 -25.69 -3.55
N ARG A 209 13.46 -26.84 -3.32
CA ARG A 209 14.28 -27.59 -4.29
C ARG A 209 13.85 -29.03 -4.45
N PRO A 210 14.08 -29.67 -5.61
CA PRO A 210 13.87 -31.11 -5.76
C PRO A 210 14.68 -31.90 -4.75
N LYS A 211 14.02 -32.85 -4.06
CA LYS A 211 14.70 -33.84 -3.22
C LYS A 211 15.52 -34.79 -4.10
N ARG A 212 16.77 -35.08 -3.72
CA ARG A 212 17.65 -35.97 -4.46
C ARG A 212 18.21 -37.06 -3.54
N GLU A 213 18.45 -38.23 -4.10
CA GLU A 213 19.10 -39.34 -3.42
C GLU A 213 20.62 -39.16 -3.45
N GLY A 214 21.28 -39.38 -2.33
CA GLY A 214 22.73 -39.26 -2.21
C GLY A 214 23.20 -37.78 -2.34
N ASN A 215 23.82 -37.43 -3.43
CA ASN A 215 24.34 -36.07 -3.63
C ASN A 215 23.20 -35.05 -3.86
N PRO A 216 23.10 -33.96 -3.07
CA PRO A 216 22.01 -32.99 -3.15
C PRO A 216 21.98 -32.16 -4.45
N VAL A 217 23.06 -32.20 -5.26
CA VAL A 217 23.18 -31.43 -6.52
C VAL A 217 23.06 -32.36 -7.74
N THR A 218 23.73 -33.51 -7.74
CA THR A 218 23.84 -34.40 -8.89
C THR A 218 23.07 -35.71 -8.74
N GLY A 219 22.57 -36.02 -7.53
CA GLY A 219 21.79 -37.22 -7.26
C GLY A 219 20.48 -37.31 -8.05
N LYS A 220 19.95 -38.51 -8.17
CA LYS A 220 18.67 -38.76 -8.84
C LYS A 220 17.52 -38.05 -8.12
N ILE A 221 16.65 -37.38 -8.88
CA ILE A 221 15.46 -36.72 -8.32
C ILE A 221 14.49 -37.76 -7.78
N VAL A 222 14.07 -37.61 -6.54
CA VAL A 222 13.03 -38.44 -5.89
C VAL A 222 11.67 -38.06 -6.46
N LYS A 223 10.93 -39.07 -6.89
CA LYS A 223 9.55 -38.95 -7.35
C LYS A 223 8.62 -39.65 -6.38
N ASP A 224 7.40 -39.14 -6.25
CA ASP A 224 6.33 -39.80 -5.48
C ASP A 224 5.65 -40.92 -6.27
N GLU A 225 4.64 -41.55 -5.65
CA GLU A 225 3.87 -42.63 -6.27
C GLU A 225 3.12 -42.24 -7.54
N LYS A 226 2.89 -40.92 -7.74
CA LYS A 226 2.25 -40.35 -8.94
C LYS A 226 3.26 -39.94 -10.01
N GLY A 227 4.56 -40.13 -9.77
CA GLY A 227 5.64 -39.75 -10.66
C GLY A 227 6.00 -38.26 -10.57
N GLU A 228 5.44 -37.52 -9.63
CA GLU A 228 5.74 -36.11 -9.41
C GLU A 228 7.03 -35.90 -8.61
N THR A 229 7.69 -34.79 -8.83
CA THR A 229 8.94 -34.45 -8.11
C THR A 229 8.66 -34.09 -6.66
N VAL A 230 9.22 -34.84 -5.72
CA VAL A 230 9.21 -34.50 -4.31
C VAL A 230 10.15 -33.31 -4.06
N ASN A 231 9.64 -32.25 -3.45
CA ASN A 231 10.46 -31.08 -3.12
C ASN A 231 10.75 -31.01 -1.62
N ILE A 232 11.93 -30.49 -1.28
CA ILE A 232 12.26 -30.00 0.06
C ILE A 232 11.83 -28.54 0.08
N PRO A 233 10.80 -28.15 0.87
CA PRO A 233 10.33 -26.77 0.88
C PRO A 233 11.43 -25.81 1.35
N GLY A 234 11.37 -24.58 0.87
CA GLY A 234 12.23 -23.50 1.37
C GLY A 234 11.71 -22.94 2.70
N THR A 235 12.44 -21.98 3.21
CA THR A 235 12.21 -21.44 4.55
C THR A 235 11.10 -20.38 4.61
N LEU A 236 10.77 -19.73 3.47
CA LEU A 236 9.73 -18.69 3.40
C LEU A 236 8.45 -19.22 2.75
N LYS A 237 7.32 -18.66 3.16
CA LYS A 237 6.00 -18.88 2.59
C LYS A 237 5.60 -17.73 1.64
N ALA A 238 4.58 -17.94 0.82
CA ALA A 238 4.08 -16.94 -0.12
C ALA A 238 5.21 -16.24 -0.90
N CYS A 239 6.18 -17.01 -1.37
CA CYS A 239 7.43 -16.52 -1.96
C CYS A 239 7.84 -17.38 -3.15
N LYS A 240 8.10 -16.73 -4.27
CA LYS A 240 8.74 -17.31 -5.47
C LYS A 240 10.09 -16.66 -5.67
N ALA A 241 11.13 -17.44 -5.99
CA ALA A 241 12.46 -16.89 -6.23
C ALA A 241 13.23 -17.70 -7.26
N ILE A 242 14.10 -16.99 -8.00
CA ILE A 242 15.10 -17.54 -8.91
C ILE A 242 16.41 -16.76 -8.75
N GLY A 243 17.52 -17.37 -9.14
CA GLY A 243 18.80 -16.67 -9.29
C GLY A 243 19.03 -16.32 -10.76
N TRP A 244 19.50 -15.12 -11.02
CA TRP A 244 19.87 -14.66 -12.36
C TRP A 244 21.15 -13.80 -12.32
N PHE A 245 21.69 -13.47 -13.47
CA PHE A 245 22.81 -12.56 -13.64
C PHE A 245 22.33 -11.31 -14.38
N ILE A 246 22.71 -10.14 -13.89
CA ILE A 246 22.36 -8.87 -14.52
C ILE A 246 23.62 -8.28 -15.11
N GLU A 247 23.69 -8.22 -16.43
CA GLU A 247 24.86 -7.71 -17.17
C GLU A 247 25.13 -6.23 -16.85
N GLU A 248 24.08 -5.41 -16.72
CA GLU A 248 24.17 -3.99 -16.39
C GLU A 248 24.94 -3.74 -15.09
N TYR A 249 24.77 -4.61 -14.10
CA TYR A 249 25.41 -4.48 -12.79
C TYR A 249 26.62 -5.39 -12.60
N GLY A 250 26.83 -6.34 -13.50
CA GLY A 250 27.92 -7.30 -13.41
C GLY A 250 27.85 -8.25 -12.22
N ILE A 251 26.67 -8.46 -11.65
CA ILE A 251 26.44 -9.28 -10.45
C ILE A 251 25.27 -10.25 -10.64
N ALA A 252 25.28 -11.32 -9.86
CA ALA A 252 24.12 -12.19 -9.75
C ALA A 252 23.20 -11.71 -8.63
N GLN A 253 21.89 -11.85 -8.86
CA GLN A 253 20.84 -11.49 -7.91
C GLN A 253 19.95 -12.69 -7.60
N VAL A 254 19.36 -12.68 -6.41
CA VAL A 254 18.15 -13.47 -6.11
C VAL A 254 16.94 -12.60 -6.41
N SER A 255 16.27 -12.88 -7.52
CA SER A 255 15.00 -12.23 -7.87
C SER A 255 13.86 -12.94 -7.16
N MET A 256 13.04 -12.17 -6.41
CA MET A 256 12.01 -12.69 -5.55
C MET A 256 10.70 -11.94 -5.75
N ASN A 257 9.60 -12.70 -5.84
CA ASN A 257 8.25 -12.20 -5.75
C ASN A 257 7.63 -12.64 -4.42
N LEU A 258 7.42 -11.71 -3.52
CA LEU A 258 6.63 -11.90 -2.31
C LEU A 258 5.16 -11.76 -2.71
N THR A 259 4.46 -12.89 -2.82
CA THR A 259 3.07 -12.93 -3.32
C THR A 259 2.04 -12.52 -2.26
N ASN A 260 2.46 -12.45 -1.00
CA ASN A 260 1.69 -11.93 0.12
C ASN A 260 2.65 -11.39 1.18
N ILE A 261 2.75 -10.05 1.29
CA ILE A 261 3.67 -9.40 2.23
C ILE A 261 3.19 -9.43 3.69
N SER A 262 1.93 -9.78 3.94
CA SER A 262 1.43 -10.01 5.31
C SER A 262 1.88 -11.38 5.84
N VAL A 263 2.18 -12.34 4.96
CA VAL A 263 2.75 -13.65 5.31
C VAL A 263 4.27 -13.60 5.40
N THR A 264 4.90 -12.98 4.41
CA THR A 264 6.36 -12.80 4.37
C THR A 264 6.70 -11.34 4.05
N PRO A 265 6.87 -10.50 5.09
CA PRO A 265 7.28 -9.11 4.93
C PRO A 265 8.68 -8.99 4.29
N ILE A 266 8.94 -7.84 3.64
CA ILE A 266 10.19 -7.60 2.90
C ILE A 266 11.45 -7.72 3.77
N HIS A 267 11.40 -7.28 5.02
CA HIS A 267 12.52 -7.35 5.97
C HIS A 267 12.79 -8.78 6.45
N VAL A 268 11.75 -9.60 6.61
CA VAL A 268 11.90 -11.03 6.95
C VAL A 268 12.55 -11.78 5.78
N ALA A 269 12.11 -11.48 4.56
CA ALA A 269 12.71 -12.05 3.36
C ALA A 269 14.17 -11.63 3.20
N PHE A 270 14.49 -10.36 3.46
CA PHE A 270 15.86 -9.83 3.41
C PHE A 270 16.79 -10.57 4.40
N ASP A 271 16.41 -10.66 5.67
CA ASP A 271 17.21 -11.33 6.69
C ASP A 271 17.43 -12.81 6.36
N GLU A 272 16.39 -13.51 5.87
CA GLU A 272 16.52 -14.93 5.53
C GLU A 272 17.41 -15.14 4.29
N VAL A 273 17.34 -14.26 3.29
CA VAL A 273 18.26 -14.30 2.12
C VAL A 273 19.68 -14.01 2.58
N CYS A 274 19.91 -13.02 3.44
CA CYS A 274 21.23 -12.75 4.03
C CYS A 274 21.81 -13.97 4.74
N LYS A 275 20.99 -14.63 5.58
CA LYS A 275 21.38 -15.84 6.29
C LYS A 275 21.75 -16.96 5.33
N LYS A 276 20.90 -17.28 4.33
CA LYS A 276 21.14 -18.35 3.36
C LYS A 276 22.31 -18.07 2.42
N ALA A 277 22.54 -16.80 2.09
CA ALA A 277 23.74 -16.38 1.36
C ALA A 277 24.99 -16.61 2.21
N GLY A 278 25.00 -16.20 3.49
CA GLY A 278 26.10 -16.39 4.43
C GLY A 278 26.47 -17.87 4.64
N GLU A 279 25.48 -18.76 4.78
CA GLU A 279 25.67 -20.22 4.86
C GLU A 279 26.40 -20.79 3.61
N ARG A 280 26.45 -20.04 2.50
CA ARG A 280 27.08 -20.40 1.24
C ARG A 280 28.34 -19.61 0.91
N GLY A 281 28.85 -18.83 1.88
CA GLY A 281 30.02 -17.96 1.72
C GLY A 281 29.76 -16.74 0.83
N LEU A 282 28.48 -16.35 0.66
CA LEU A 282 28.08 -15.17 -0.09
C LEU A 282 27.64 -14.05 0.86
N ARG A 283 27.61 -12.82 0.35
CA ARG A 283 27.07 -11.66 1.05
C ARG A 283 26.04 -10.97 0.17
N VAL A 284 24.93 -10.55 0.79
CA VAL A 284 24.01 -9.60 0.18
C VAL A 284 24.61 -8.20 0.33
N SER A 285 24.88 -7.51 -0.77
CA SER A 285 25.41 -6.12 -0.76
C SER A 285 24.29 -5.10 -0.60
N GLY A 286 23.12 -5.38 -1.14
CA GLY A 286 21.94 -4.54 -1.09
C GLY A 286 20.76 -5.22 -1.73
N SER A 287 19.70 -4.44 -1.98
CA SER A 287 18.49 -4.94 -2.65
C SER A 287 17.86 -3.86 -3.54
N GLU A 288 16.93 -4.27 -4.40
CA GLU A 288 16.23 -3.41 -5.32
C GLU A 288 14.74 -3.78 -5.32
N ILE A 289 13.86 -2.83 -5.01
CA ILE A 289 12.42 -2.99 -5.20
C ILE A 289 12.09 -2.66 -6.65
N VAL A 290 11.47 -3.62 -7.34
CA VAL A 290 11.00 -3.46 -8.71
C VAL A 290 9.57 -2.92 -8.69
N GLY A 291 9.33 -1.80 -9.38
CA GLY A 291 8.04 -1.12 -9.37
C GLY A 291 7.80 -0.34 -8.07
N LEU A 292 6.54 -0.30 -7.65
CA LEU A 292 6.07 0.45 -6.50
C LEU A 292 5.89 -0.45 -5.26
N VAL A 293 5.89 0.17 -4.08
CA VAL A 293 5.73 -0.52 -2.80
C VAL A 293 4.74 0.24 -1.90
N PRO A 294 3.85 -0.45 -1.16
CA PRO A 294 2.99 0.22 -0.21
C PRO A 294 3.82 0.74 0.98
N LYS A 295 3.49 1.92 1.47
CA LYS A 295 4.16 2.58 2.59
C LYS A 295 4.30 1.66 3.80
N ARG A 296 3.26 0.87 4.11
CA ARG A 296 3.27 -0.06 5.24
C ARG A 296 4.48 -1.01 5.23
N ALA A 297 4.88 -1.50 4.06
CA ALA A 297 6.00 -2.45 3.95
C ALA A 297 7.33 -1.83 4.40
N LEU A 298 7.58 -0.56 4.06
CA LEU A 298 8.78 0.17 4.49
C LEU A 298 8.70 0.60 5.95
N ILE A 299 7.53 0.99 6.44
CA ILE A 299 7.33 1.33 7.86
C ILE A 299 7.57 0.11 8.75
N GLU A 300 7.00 -1.05 8.41
CA GLU A 300 7.22 -2.30 9.14
C GLU A 300 8.70 -2.70 9.12
N ALA A 301 9.36 -2.60 7.97
CA ALA A 301 10.78 -2.88 7.84
C ALA A 301 11.65 -1.92 8.67
N GLY A 302 11.38 -0.63 8.62
CA GLY A 302 12.13 0.36 9.40
C GLY A 302 11.98 0.16 10.91
N LYS A 303 10.76 -0.09 11.39
CA LYS A 303 10.49 -0.42 12.79
C LYS A 303 11.21 -1.70 13.20
N TYR A 304 11.17 -2.75 12.39
CA TYR A 304 11.87 -4.00 12.63
C TYR A 304 13.38 -3.79 12.82
N PHE A 305 14.02 -3.03 11.95
CA PHE A 305 15.47 -2.77 12.05
C PHE A 305 15.83 -1.84 13.21
N LEU A 306 14.97 -0.88 13.57
CA LEU A 306 15.14 -0.09 14.78
C LEU A 306 15.08 -0.95 16.04
N GLN A 307 14.07 -1.83 16.16
CA GLN A 307 13.95 -2.77 17.28
C GLN A 307 15.14 -3.70 17.38
N LYS A 308 15.62 -4.23 16.24
CA LYS A 308 16.82 -5.08 16.17
C LYS A 308 18.09 -4.36 16.66
N GLN A 309 18.13 -3.04 16.55
CA GLN A 309 19.18 -2.17 17.08
C GLN A 309 18.91 -1.71 18.53
N GLN A 310 17.84 -2.17 19.17
CA GLN A 310 17.38 -1.70 20.48
C GLN A 310 17.17 -0.18 20.53
N ARG A 311 16.64 0.37 19.43
CA ARG A 311 16.32 1.79 19.30
C ARG A 311 14.82 2.02 19.34
N SER A 312 14.42 3.18 19.85
CA SER A 312 13.04 3.65 19.80
C SER A 312 12.48 3.63 18.37
N VAL A 313 11.26 3.10 18.20
CA VAL A 313 10.49 3.19 16.94
C VAL A 313 9.62 4.45 16.88
N GLY A 314 9.57 5.23 17.95
CA GLY A 314 8.82 6.49 18.04
C GLY A 314 9.56 7.66 17.41
N VAL A 315 10.07 7.48 16.20
CA VAL A 315 10.73 8.51 15.38
C VAL A 315 9.82 8.89 14.22
N SER A 316 10.19 9.92 13.44
CA SER A 316 9.37 10.36 12.29
C SER A 316 9.24 9.28 11.22
N GLU A 317 8.17 9.34 10.43
CA GLU A 317 7.94 8.44 9.29
C GLU A 317 9.13 8.44 8.32
N ASP A 318 9.68 9.60 8.02
CA ASP A 318 10.86 9.74 7.15
C ASP A 318 12.10 9.03 7.71
N GLU A 319 12.32 9.10 9.02
CA GLU A 319 13.44 8.41 9.68
C GLU A 319 13.23 6.89 9.63
N ILE A 320 12.01 6.40 9.86
CA ILE A 320 11.67 4.97 9.76
C ILE A 320 11.96 4.46 8.33
N ILE A 321 11.49 5.19 7.31
CA ILE A 321 11.71 4.82 5.90
C ILE A 321 13.21 4.85 5.59
N LYS A 322 13.94 5.87 6.03
CA LYS A 322 15.39 5.96 5.86
C LYS A 322 16.13 4.78 6.47
N ILE A 323 15.73 4.34 7.66
CA ILE A 323 16.29 3.14 8.31
C ILE A 323 15.98 1.88 7.48
N ALA A 324 14.76 1.73 6.96
CA ALA A 324 14.42 0.62 6.07
C ALA A 324 15.31 0.60 4.81
N VAL A 325 15.44 1.74 4.13
CA VAL A 325 16.26 1.89 2.92
C VAL A 325 17.73 1.51 3.20
N LYS A 326 18.31 2.06 4.27
CA LYS A 326 19.71 1.79 4.61
C LYS A 326 19.96 0.37 5.10
N SER A 327 19.05 -0.19 5.90
CA SER A 327 19.21 -1.55 6.44
C SER A 327 19.12 -2.63 5.37
N MET A 328 18.25 -2.44 4.37
CA MET A 328 18.11 -3.37 3.25
C MET A 328 18.99 -3.01 2.03
N GLY A 329 19.72 -1.89 2.08
CA GLY A 329 20.54 -1.43 0.95
C GLY A 329 19.70 -1.20 -0.31
N LEU A 330 18.53 -0.57 -0.18
CA LEU A 330 17.66 -0.28 -1.33
C LEU A 330 18.25 0.78 -2.27
N ASP A 331 19.23 1.51 -1.81
CA ASP A 331 19.98 2.54 -2.54
C ASP A 331 21.40 2.08 -2.96
N ASP A 332 21.66 0.77 -2.98
CA ASP A 332 22.97 0.18 -3.33
C ASP A 332 23.35 0.42 -4.80
N LEU A 333 22.46 0.08 -5.72
CA LEU A 333 22.71 0.19 -7.16
C LEU A 333 22.21 1.51 -7.77
N LYS A 334 21.08 2.01 -7.29
CA LYS A 334 20.43 3.25 -7.76
C LYS A 334 19.82 3.97 -6.56
N PRO A 335 19.76 5.32 -6.56
CA PRO A 335 19.11 6.06 -5.50
C PRO A 335 17.65 5.62 -5.30
N PHE A 336 17.25 5.35 -4.07
CA PHE A 336 15.85 5.06 -3.73
C PHE A 336 15.14 6.37 -3.37
N ASN A 337 14.22 6.81 -4.21
CA ASN A 337 13.41 7.99 -3.96
C ASN A 337 12.02 7.59 -3.40
N PRO A 338 11.75 7.80 -2.11
CA PRO A 338 10.46 7.47 -1.52
C PRO A 338 9.26 8.12 -2.22
N ALA A 339 9.41 9.37 -2.71
CA ALA A 339 8.35 10.10 -3.39
C ALA A 339 7.93 9.51 -4.75
N GLU A 340 8.75 8.63 -5.33
CA GLU A 340 8.53 7.96 -6.61
C GLU A 340 8.26 6.47 -6.46
N LYS A 341 8.63 5.87 -5.31
CA LYS A 341 8.56 4.43 -5.07
C LYS A 341 7.45 4.02 -4.12
N ILE A 342 7.01 4.92 -3.24
CA ILE A 342 5.93 4.64 -2.29
C ILE A 342 4.60 5.08 -2.90
N ILE A 343 3.66 4.14 -3.04
CA ILE A 343 2.36 4.37 -3.70
C ILE A 343 1.64 5.56 -3.09
N GLU A 344 1.54 5.63 -1.76
CA GLU A 344 0.85 6.71 -1.05
C GLU A 344 1.50 8.08 -1.30
N TYR A 345 2.81 8.14 -1.49
CA TYR A 345 3.52 9.40 -1.78
C TYR A 345 3.39 9.83 -3.25
N VAL A 346 3.35 8.85 -4.16
CA VAL A 346 3.07 9.12 -5.58
C VAL A 346 1.68 9.72 -5.76
N LEU A 347 0.73 9.38 -4.86
CA LEU A 347 -0.66 9.84 -4.91
C LEU A 347 -0.88 11.23 -4.28
N VAL A 348 0.07 11.75 -3.53
CA VAL A 348 -0.06 13.09 -2.94
C VAL A 348 -0.16 14.13 -4.06
N ASP A 349 -1.22 14.90 -4.04
CA ASP A 349 -1.34 16.07 -4.92
C ASP A 349 -0.32 17.14 -4.48
N LYS A 350 0.73 17.29 -5.26
CA LYS A 350 1.80 18.27 -5.02
C LYS A 350 1.35 19.72 -5.22
N THR A 351 0.17 19.93 -5.81
CA THR A 351 -0.38 21.28 -6.03
C THR A 351 -1.18 21.79 -4.83
N GLU A 352 -1.60 20.89 -3.95
CA GLU A 352 -2.34 21.24 -2.73
C GLU A 352 -1.42 21.99 -1.74
N LYS A 353 -1.71 23.26 -1.53
CA LYS A 353 -0.98 24.09 -0.56
C LYS A 353 -1.48 23.80 0.85
N LYS A 354 -0.73 23.00 1.59
CA LYS A 354 -1.02 22.69 3.01
C LYS A 354 -0.31 23.66 3.94
N LEU A 355 -1.01 24.10 4.97
CA LEU A 355 -0.46 24.98 6.01
C LEU A 355 0.74 24.33 6.70
N VAL A 356 0.67 23.03 6.98
CA VAL A 356 1.75 22.26 7.62
C VAL A 356 3.04 22.21 6.80
N ASN A 357 3.00 22.48 5.51
CA ASN A 357 4.18 22.52 4.63
C ASN A 357 4.87 23.88 4.59
N LEU A 358 4.30 24.89 5.24
CA LEU A 358 4.90 26.23 5.33
C LEU A 358 6.09 26.21 6.29
N SER A 359 7.11 27.01 5.99
CA SER A 359 8.15 27.27 6.99
C SER A 359 7.54 27.99 8.21
N CYS A 360 8.18 27.90 9.38
CA CYS A 360 7.70 28.60 10.57
C CYS A 360 7.49 30.11 10.33
N VAL A 361 8.35 30.73 9.55
CA VAL A 361 8.23 32.16 9.18
C VAL A 361 7.02 32.38 8.26
N ALA A 362 6.85 31.55 7.24
CA ALA A 362 5.73 31.67 6.30
C ALA A 362 4.39 31.40 7.01
N PHE A 363 4.34 30.42 7.90
CA PHE A 363 3.16 30.12 8.69
C PHE A 363 2.76 31.28 9.63
N ALA A 364 3.74 31.88 10.31
CA ALA A 364 3.51 33.05 11.14
C ALA A 364 3.04 34.26 10.36
N ASN A 365 3.63 34.53 9.18
CA ASN A 365 3.25 35.62 8.30
C ASN A 365 1.83 35.42 7.75
N GLU A 366 1.48 34.18 7.34
CA GLU A 366 0.12 33.87 6.85
C GLU A 366 -0.91 34.04 7.98
N THR A 367 -0.57 33.63 9.20
CA THR A 367 -1.41 33.83 10.40
C THR A 367 -1.66 35.31 10.70
N ALA A 368 -0.68 36.16 10.42
CA ALA A 368 -0.74 37.62 10.68
C ALA A 368 -1.39 38.41 9.52
N SER A 369 -1.75 37.75 8.42
CA SER A 369 -2.34 38.39 7.23
C SER A 369 -3.85 38.55 7.32
N GLU A 370 -4.47 39.06 6.27
CA GLU A 370 -5.92 39.14 6.08
C GLU A 370 -6.53 37.79 5.67
N SER A 371 -5.71 36.75 5.50
CA SER A 371 -6.17 35.41 5.10
C SER A 371 -7.14 34.83 6.15
N PRO A 372 -8.24 34.19 5.73
CA PRO A 372 -9.15 33.52 6.67
C PRO A 372 -8.54 32.27 7.33
N ALA A 373 -7.38 31.79 6.84
CA ALA A 373 -6.63 30.66 7.33
C ALA A 373 -5.11 30.94 7.32
N PRO A 374 -4.35 30.47 8.35
CA PRO A 374 -4.79 29.67 9.49
C PRO A 374 -5.57 30.46 10.53
N GLY A 375 -6.70 29.91 10.98
CA GLY A 375 -7.49 30.46 12.09
C GLY A 375 -7.09 29.87 13.44
N GLY A 376 -7.85 30.25 14.50
CA GLY A 376 -7.60 29.77 15.86
C GLY A 376 -7.64 28.24 16.03
N GLY A 377 -8.43 27.51 15.23
CA GLY A 377 -8.49 26.05 15.26
C GLY A 377 -7.21 25.41 14.72
N SER A 378 -6.72 25.88 13.56
CA SER A 378 -5.45 25.43 12.99
C SER A 378 -4.27 25.71 13.92
N ILE A 379 -4.22 26.91 14.55
CA ILE A 379 -3.18 27.27 15.54
C ILE A 379 -3.25 26.35 16.75
N SER A 380 -4.45 26.09 17.28
CA SER A 380 -4.66 25.18 18.41
C SER A 380 -4.15 23.78 18.11
N ALA A 381 -4.47 23.23 16.95
CA ALA A 381 -3.99 21.90 16.53
C ALA A 381 -2.45 21.88 16.42
N TYR A 382 -1.84 22.93 15.87
CA TYR A 382 -0.39 23.03 15.78
C TYR A 382 0.31 23.14 17.16
N MET A 383 -0.26 23.90 18.09
CA MET A 383 0.24 23.96 19.49
C MET A 383 0.17 22.60 20.17
N GLY A 384 -0.91 21.85 19.96
CA GLY A 384 -1.03 20.48 20.44
C GLY A 384 0.00 19.54 19.82
N ALA A 385 0.28 19.69 18.52
CA ALA A 385 1.32 18.91 17.83
C ALA A 385 2.72 19.19 18.40
N LEU A 386 3.03 20.45 18.72
CA LEU A 386 4.29 20.83 19.38
C LEU A 386 4.39 20.27 20.80
N ALA A 387 3.28 20.26 21.55
CA ALA A 387 3.20 19.65 22.87
C ALA A 387 3.51 18.13 22.81
N ALA A 388 2.88 17.41 21.89
CA ALA A 388 3.16 15.99 21.66
C ALA A 388 4.62 15.77 21.22
N SER A 389 5.16 16.66 20.38
CA SER A 389 6.55 16.59 19.91
C SER A 389 7.55 16.71 21.06
N LEU A 390 7.34 17.64 22.01
CA LEU A 390 8.20 17.78 23.18
C LEU A 390 8.16 16.54 24.07
N GLY A 391 6.97 15.98 24.34
CA GLY A 391 6.83 14.73 25.08
C GLY A 391 7.54 13.56 24.37
N THR A 392 7.40 13.46 23.06
CA THR A 392 8.08 12.46 22.23
C THR A 392 9.60 12.62 22.26
N MET A 393 10.08 13.85 22.18
CA MET A 393 11.51 14.16 22.30
C MET A 393 12.07 13.65 23.64
N VAL A 394 11.41 13.95 24.76
CA VAL A 394 11.84 13.48 26.09
C VAL A 394 11.85 11.96 26.16
N ALA A 395 10.84 11.28 25.57
CA ALA A 395 10.79 9.82 25.50
C ALA A 395 11.98 9.25 24.70
N ASN A 396 12.27 9.79 23.52
CA ASN A 396 13.40 9.36 22.70
C ASN A 396 14.76 9.61 23.37
N LEU A 397 14.94 10.76 24.01
CA LEU A 397 16.15 11.06 24.79
C LEU A 397 16.30 10.09 25.98
N SER A 398 15.20 9.66 26.58
CA SER A 398 15.21 8.69 27.68
C SER A 398 15.52 7.28 27.20
N ALA A 399 14.99 6.86 26.04
CA ALA A 399 15.25 5.56 25.43
C ALA A 399 16.75 5.35 25.11
N HIS A 400 17.47 6.43 24.84
CA HIS A 400 18.89 6.37 24.44
C HIS A 400 19.84 6.96 25.50
N LYS A 401 19.33 7.15 26.73
CA LYS A 401 20.17 7.66 27.81
C LYS A 401 21.18 6.61 28.27
N PRO A 402 22.48 6.91 28.30
CA PRO A 402 23.49 5.98 28.80
C PRO A 402 23.16 5.44 30.18
N GLY A 403 23.26 4.14 30.36
CA GLY A 403 22.90 3.42 31.59
C GLY A 403 21.41 3.11 31.76
N TRP A 404 20.58 3.44 30.76
CA TRP A 404 19.16 3.08 30.72
C TRP A 404 18.84 2.09 29.56
N ASP A 405 19.85 1.39 29.07
CA ASP A 405 19.75 0.52 27.91
C ASP A 405 18.66 -0.57 28.03
N ASN A 406 18.34 -0.99 29.26
CA ASN A 406 17.25 -1.96 29.54
C ASN A 406 15.85 -1.33 29.56
N ARG A 407 15.72 -0.02 29.40
CA ARG A 407 14.44 0.72 29.44
C ARG A 407 14.04 1.29 28.08
N TRP A 408 14.76 1.01 27.03
CA TRP A 408 14.49 1.59 25.71
C TRP A 408 13.08 1.25 25.18
N GLU A 409 12.59 0.03 25.44
CA GLU A 409 11.25 -0.39 25.02
C GLU A 409 10.15 0.42 25.71
N GLU A 410 10.28 0.67 27.03
CA GLU A 410 9.33 1.49 27.79
C GLU A 410 9.17 2.87 27.17
N PHE A 411 10.28 3.54 26.88
CA PHE A 411 10.26 4.88 26.30
C PHE A 411 9.90 4.88 24.81
N SER A 412 10.23 3.81 24.09
CA SER A 412 9.81 3.63 22.70
C SER A 412 8.28 3.61 22.57
N VAL A 413 7.57 2.92 23.47
CA VAL A 413 6.10 2.91 23.51
C VAL A 413 5.52 4.31 23.68
N TRP A 414 6.09 5.10 24.60
CA TRP A 414 5.66 6.47 24.82
C TRP A 414 5.97 7.37 23.61
N ALA A 415 7.15 7.21 23.02
CA ALA A 415 7.53 7.96 21.83
C ALA A 415 6.63 7.63 20.64
N GLU A 416 6.28 6.36 20.43
CA GLU A 416 5.37 5.94 19.36
C GLU A 416 3.96 6.54 19.55
N LYS A 417 3.44 6.51 20.80
CA LYS A 417 2.17 7.17 21.14
C LYS A 417 2.23 8.67 20.85
N GLY A 418 3.32 9.32 21.21
CA GLY A 418 3.52 10.76 20.97
C GLY A 418 3.60 11.10 19.47
N GLN A 419 4.27 10.28 18.64
CA GLN A 419 4.28 10.45 17.19
C GLN A 419 2.86 10.35 16.61
N ALA A 420 2.08 9.35 17.02
CA ALA A 420 0.71 9.18 16.53
C ALA A 420 -0.19 10.39 16.89
N ILE A 421 -0.04 10.94 18.09
CA ILE A 421 -0.77 12.15 18.51
C ILE A 421 -0.33 13.35 17.66
N LYS A 422 0.97 13.56 17.51
CA LYS A 422 1.56 14.64 16.71
C LYS A 422 1.07 14.60 15.26
N ASP A 423 1.13 13.44 14.62
CA ASP A 423 0.76 13.29 13.21
C ASP A 423 -0.73 13.57 12.97
N GLU A 424 -1.60 13.13 13.89
CA GLU A 424 -3.03 13.45 13.80
C GLU A 424 -3.31 14.93 14.04
N LEU A 425 -2.61 15.57 14.99
CA LEU A 425 -2.77 16.99 15.24
C LEU A 425 -2.25 17.84 14.08
N LEU A 426 -1.16 17.45 13.41
CA LEU A 426 -0.70 18.08 12.19
C LEU A 426 -1.73 17.95 11.06
N PHE A 427 -2.36 16.78 10.90
CA PHE A 427 -3.46 16.60 9.96
C PHE A 427 -4.63 17.56 10.28
N LEU A 428 -4.97 17.75 11.56
CA LEU A 428 -6.07 18.63 11.99
C LEU A 428 -5.80 20.11 11.75
N VAL A 429 -4.52 20.54 11.59
CA VAL A 429 -4.17 21.92 11.19
C VAL A 429 -4.83 22.29 9.87
N ASP A 430 -4.67 21.44 8.86
CA ASP A 430 -5.24 21.67 7.52
C ASP A 430 -6.73 21.34 7.48
N GLU A 431 -7.18 20.33 8.24
CA GLU A 431 -8.56 19.89 8.27
C GLU A 431 -9.51 20.95 8.87
N ASP A 432 -9.04 21.79 9.82
CA ASP A 432 -9.83 22.92 10.33
C ASP A 432 -10.17 23.91 9.21
N THR A 433 -9.19 24.23 8.37
CA THR A 433 -9.40 25.08 7.19
C THR A 433 -10.29 24.41 6.15
N ALA A 434 -10.08 23.12 5.87
CA ALA A 434 -10.89 22.37 4.92
C ALA A 434 -12.36 22.27 5.38
N ALA A 435 -12.59 22.10 6.69
CA ALA A 435 -13.94 22.08 7.26
C ALA A 435 -14.65 23.42 7.10
N PHE A 436 -13.93 24.54 7.27
CA PHE A 436 -14.48 25.88 7.00
C PHE A 436 -14.83 26.05 5.52
N ASN A 437 -13.95 25.66 4.62
CA ASN A 437 -14.19 25.76 3.17
C ASN A 437 -15.41 24.94 2.73
N LYS A 438 -15.67 23.77 3.34
CA LYS A 438 -16.89 22.98 3.09
C LYS A 438 -18.15 23.74 3.46
N ILE A 439 -18.15 24.52 4.54
CA ILE A 439 -19.28 25.38 4.90
C ILE A 439 -19.52 26.43 3.83
N MET A 440 -18.44 27.11 3.38
CA MET A 440 -18.55 28.14 2.34
C MET A 440 -19.09 27.57 1.03
N ALA A 441 -18.57 26.41 0.59
CA ALA A 441 -19.08 25.71 -0.59
C ALA A 441 -20.56 25.32 -0.46
N ALA A 442 -21.00 24.88 0.72
CA ALA A 442 -22.41 24.55 0.96
C ALA A 442 -23.31 25.80 0.88
N PHE A 443 -22.81 26.98 1.28
CA PHE A 443 -23.55 28.26 1.12
C PHE A 443 -23.65 28.72 -0.34
N GLU A 444 -22.76 28.30 -1.23
CA GLU A 444 -22.77 28.62 -2.65
C GLU A 444 -23.72 27.76 -3.47
N LEU A 445 -24.22 26.64 -2.92
CA LEU A 445 -25.16 25.75 -3.61
C LEU A 445 -26.43 26.48 -4.08
N PRO A 446 -27.01 26.09 -5.23
CA PRO A 446 -28.23 26.66 -5.79
C PRO A 446 -29.41 26.63 -4.79
N LYS A 447 -30.29 27.64 -4.89
CA LYS A 447 -31.49 27.81 -4.01
C LYS A 447 -32.72 28.28 -4.77
N SER A 448 -32.79 28.05 -6.06
CA SER A 448 -33.82 28.60 -6.94
C SER A 448 -35.16 27.88 -6.80
N ASN A 449 -35.17 26.59 -6.45
CA ASN A 449 -36.38 25.79 -6.24
C ASN A 449 -36.33 25.05 -4.90
N ASP A 450 -37.45 24.41 -4.50
CA ASP A 450 -37.54 23.78 -3.19
C ASP A 450 -36.67 22.53 -3.04
N ALA A 451 -36.42 21.79 -4.10
CA ALA A 451 -35.49 20.66 -4.09
C ALA A 451 -34.03 21.13 -3.85
N GLU A 452 -33.60 22.18 -4.54
CA GLU A 452 -32.29 22.80 -4.34
C GLU A 452 -32.13 23.37 -2.92
N LYS A 453 -33.17 24.05 -2.39
CA LYS A 453 -33.17 24.55 -1.01
C LYS A 453 -33.01 23.41 0.01
N LEU A 454 -33.65 22.26 -0.22
CA LEU A 454 -33.53 21.10 0.66
C LEU A 454 -32.12 20.51 0.63
N ILE A 455 -31.56 20.31 -0.56
CA ILE A 455 -30.17 19.82 -0.75
C ILE A 455 -29.18 20.77 -0.07
N ARG A 456 -29.31 22.07 -0.35
CA ARG A 456 -28.46 23.11 0.25
C ARG A 456 -28.55 23.12 1.78
N LYS A 457 -29.74 23.01 2.34
CA LYS A 457 -29.96 22.96 3.80
C LYS A 457 -29.27 21.73 4.41
N ALA A 458 -29.41 20.56 3.81
CA ALA A 458 -28.74 19.34 4.24
C ALA A 458 -27.21 19.48 4.18
N ALA A 459 -26.67 19.99 3.08
CA ALA A 459 -25.24 20.22 2.91
C ALA A 459 -24.67 21.19 3.95
N ILE A 460 -25.39 22.28 4.25
CA ILE A 460 -24.98 23.25 5.30
C ILE A 460 -24.98 22.58 6.67
N GLN A 461 -26.00 21.77 6.99
CA GLN A 461 -26.06 21.06 8.27
C GLN A 461 -24.88 20.06 8.42
N ASP A 462 -24.61 19.28 7.39
CA ASP A 462 -23.52 18.31 7.40
C ASP A 462 -22.14 18.99 7.49
N ALA A 463 -21.91 20.06 6.73
CA ALA A 463 -20.68 20.83 6.80
C ALA A 463 -20.49 21.50 8.18
N THR A 464 -21.57 22.02 8.77
CA THR A 464 -21.54 22.65 10.10
C THR A 464 -21.23 21.61 11.19
N ARG A 465 -21.88 20.42 11.12
CA ARG A 465 -21.58 19.32 12.02
C ARG A 465 -20.11 18.92 11.94
N TYR A 466 -19.61 18.70 10.72
CA TYR A 466 -18.21 18.34 10.49
C TYR A 466 -17.24 19.40 11.06
N ALA A 467 -17.50 20.68 10.79
CA ALA A 467 -16.69 21.77 11.32
C ALA A 467 -16.73 21.90 12.86
N THR A 468 -17.75 21.33 13.52
CA THR A 468 -17.83 21.26 14.97
C THR A 468 -17.05 20.05 15.52
N GLU A 469 -17.01 18.95 14.76
CA GLU A 469 -16.29 17.73 15.13
C GLU A 469 -14.76 17.95 15.14
N ILE A 470 -14.20 18.79 14.25
CA ILE A 470 -12.76 19.02 14.15
C ILE A 470 -12.16 19.59 15.42
N PRO A 471 -12.65 20.73 15.99
CA PRO A 471 -12.14 21.24 17.28
C PRO A 471 -12.32 20.25 18.43
N LEU A 472 -13.43 19.50 18.44
CA LEU A 472 -13.64 18.46 19.46
C LEU A 472 -12.59 17.33 19.35
N ARG A 473 -12.26 16.92 18.16
CA ARG A 473 -11.23 15.91 17.90
C ARG A 473 -9.84 16.42 18.29
N THR A 474 -9.52 17.67 17.95
CA THR A 474 -8.29 18.34 18.37
C THR A 474 -8.17 18.33 19.89
N MET A 475 -9.21 18.76 20.61
CA MET A 475 -9.23 18.80 22.09
C MET A 475 -9.06 17.40 22.71
N LYS A 476 -9.68 16.35 22.15
CA LYS A 476 -9.52 14.97 22.63
C LYS A 476 -8.08 14.50 22.46
N ARG A 477 -7.47 14.77 21.31
CA ARG A 477 -6.07 14.38 21.05
C ARG A 477 -5.07 15.12 21.91
N VAL A 478 -5.28 16.42 22.13
CA VAL A 478 -4.44 17.21 23.05
C VAL A 478 -4.56 16.71 24.49
N LEU A 479 -5.74 16.25 24.90
CA LEU A 479 -5.90 15.66 26.24
C LEU A 479 -4.98 14.44 26.45
N GLU A 480 -4.76 13.63 25.42
CA GLU A 480 -3.85 12.48 25.48
C GLU A 480 -2.37 12.89 25.63
N CYS A 481 -1.99 14.12 25.24
CA CYS A 481 -0.64 14.64 25.47
C CYS A 481 -0.30 14.73 26.95
N PHE A 482 -1.27 14.98 27.83
CA PHE A 482 -0.99 15.11 29.26
C PHE A 482 -0.50 13.80 29.88
N ASP A 483 -1.01 12.65 29.46
CA ASP A 483 -0.52 11.36 29.93
C ASP A 483 0.94 11.15 29.54
N LEU A 484 1.28 11.43 28.28
CA LEU A 484 2.65 11.37 27.78
C LEU A 484 3.56 12.30 28.57
N LEU A 485 3.20 13.58 28.67
CA LEU A 485 4.01 14.60 29.31
C LEU A 485 4.18 14.34 30.83
N TYR A 486 3.11 13.90 31.50
CA TYR A 486 3.16 13.53 32.92
C TYR A 486 4.13 12.36 33.15
N ASN A 487 4.06 11.32 32.34
CA ASN A 487 4.98 10.19 32.42
C ASN A 487 6.42 10.60 32.13
N MET A 488 6.64 11.52 31.19
CA MET A 488 7.98 12.04 30.90
C MET A 488 8.54 12.91 32.03
N VAL A 489 7.70 13.64 32.76
CA VAL A 489 8.13 14.38 33.97
C VAL A 489 8.55 13.42 35.08
N LEU A 490 7.79 12.34 35.30
CA LEU A 490 8.06 11.41 36.40
C LEU A 490 9.19 10.42 36.10
N ASN A 491 9.22 9.87 34.91
CA ASN A 491 10.04 8.70 34.57
C ASN A 491 11.10 8.98 33.51
N GLY A 492 10.99 10.10 32.80
CA GLY A 492 11.87 10.47 31.71
C GLY A 492 13.23 11.01 32.16
N ASN A 493 14.05 11.37 31.17
CA ASN A 493 15.38 11.95 31.43
C ASN A 493 15.27 13.23 32.27
N PRO A 494 15.84 13.27 33.49
CA PRO A 494 15.76 14.45 34.37
C PRO A 494 16.25 15.75 33.74
N ASN A 495 17.18 15.67 32.79
CA ASN A 495 17.73 16.85 32.11
C ASN A 495 16.73 17.48 31.13
N SER A 496 15.63 16.78 30.79
CA SER A 496 14.61 17.22 29.84
C SER A 496 13.22 17.44 30.48
N VAL A 497 13.15 17.51 31.81
CA VAL A 497 11.89 17.75 32.55
C VAL A 497 11.26 19.09 32.16
N THR A 498 12.09 20.12 31.94
CA THR A 498 11.63 21.46 31.53
C THR A 498 10.94 21.42 30.16
N ASP A 499 11.41 20.59 29.24
CA ASP A 499 10.80 20.43 27.92
C ASP A 499 9.40 19.82 28.03
N ALA A 500 9.24 18.79 28.86
CA ALA A 500 7.93 18.22 29.17
C ALA A 500 6.99 19.26 29.82
N GLY A 501 7.52 20.12 30.68
CA GLY A 501 6.80 21.23 31.31
C GLY A 501 6.31 22.26 30.29
N VAL A 502 7.16 22.67 29.35
CA VAL A 502 6.77 23.56 28.22
C VAL A 502 5.70 22.88 27.35
N GLY A 503 5.86 21.58 27.08
CA GLY A 503 4.83 20.79 26.35
C GLY A 503 3.48 20.82 27.07
N ALA A 504 3.44 20.69 28.39
CA ALA A 504 2.22 20.76 29.19
C ALA A 504 1.55 22.14 29.12
N LEU A 505 2.33 23.23 29.14
CA LEU A 505 1.81 24.59 28.96
C LEU A 505 1.22 24.80 27.57
N ALA A 506 1.87 24.30 26.51
CA ALA A 506 1.37 24.36 25.13
C ALA A 506 0.05 23.57 24.99
N ALA A 507 -0.02 22.34 25.50
CA ALA A 507 -1.23 21.53 25.52
C ALA A 507 -2.39 22.21 26.29
N ARG A 508 -2.09 22.90 27.41
CA ARG A 508 -3.10 23.64 28.19
C ARG A 508 -3.64 24.86 27.44
N ALA A 509 -2.78 25.58 26.71
CA ALA A 509 -3.19 26.74 25.92
C ALA A 509 -4.11 26.32 24.77
N ASP A 510 -3.78 25.25 24.06
CA ASP A 510 -4.63 24.67 23.02
C ASP A 510 -6.02 24.29 23.53
N ARG A 511 -6.12 23.51 24.61
CA ARG A 511 -7.40 23.08 25.18
C ARG A 511 -8.32 24.27 25.50
N LYS A 512 -7.77 25.37 26.01
CA LYS A 512 -8.54 26.58 26.31
C LYS A 512 -9.00 27.28 25.05
N SER A 513 -8.14 27.40 24.05
CA SER A 513 -8.42 28.06 22.77
C SER A 513 -9.46 27.28 21.97
N THR A 514 -9.35 25.97 21.89
CA THR A 514 -10.31 25.10 21.20
C THR A 514 -11.71 25.16 21.83
N ARG A 515 -11.81 25.21 23.16
CA ARG A 515 -13.07 25.39 23.86
C ARG A 515 -13.74 26.74 23.54
N LEU A 516 -12.98 27.81 23.45
CA LEU A 516 -13.48 29.14 23.10
C LEU A 516 -13.96 29.18 21.65
N ASN A 517 -13.19 28.58 20.74
CA ASN A 517 -13.49 28.56 19.31
C ASN A 517 -14.77 27.78 18.99
N SER A 518 -15.01 26.63 19.65
CA SER A 518 -16.24 25.87 19.49
C SER A 518 -17.50 26.61 20.01
N SER A 519 -17.36 27.47 21.02
CA SER A 519 -18.49 28.27 21.56
C SER A 519 -18.90 29.45 20.66
N HIS A 520 -17.99 29.99 19.84
CA HIS A 520 -18.30 31.06 18.89
C HIS A 520 -19.01 30.56 17.61
N ARG A 521 -18.86 29.30 17.23
CA ARG A 521 -19.54 28.71 16.06
C ARG A 521 -20.99 28.29 16.32
N ILE A 522 -21.47 28.33 17.56
CA ILE A 522 -22.83 27.97 17.95
C ILE A 522 -23.76 29.20 18.04
N ARG A 523 -23.24 30.41 17.88
CA ARG A 523 -23.99 31.65 17.79
C ARG A 523 -24.03 32.11 16.31
#